data_7274a12919a9fa580ce82452afdf16ae
#
_entry.id   7274a12919a9fa580ce82452afdf16ae
#
_cell.length_a   1.000
_cell.length_b   1.000
_cell.length_c   1.000
_cell.angle_alpha   90.00
_cell.angle_beta   90.00
_cell.angle_gamma   90.00
#
_symmetry.space_group_name_H-M   'P 1'
#
loop_
_entity.id
_entity.type
_entity.pdbx_description
1 polymer ?
#
loop_
_entity_poly.entity_id
_entity_poly.type
_entity_poly.pdbx_seq_one_letter_code
_entity_poly.pdbx_strand_id
1 'polypeptide(L)'
;PTRIPYNVDRAISLLKDFYTIILIGAREPVAFFAYPNKPSILTNTNTKFIYFANIDDNITEGLENLCDYVSAVENPNENIAVNSLPSIQKGELNPNSIGSILGNVIPDEAIIVDESISTGREFFPFTEGSKPHTWLSNCGGSIGFALPAATGASLACPDRKVIALEGDGSGMYT
;
A
#
# COMPACT_ATOMS: atom_id res chain seq x y z
N PRO A 1 4.23 -2.56 6.31
CA PRO A 1 4.46 -3.64 5.34
C PRO A 1 5.21 -3.13 4.12
N THR A 2 6.17 -3.94 3.65
CA THR A 2 6.97 -3.59 2.47
C THR A 2 6.14 -3.82 1.21
N ARG A 3 6.04 -2.80 0.36
CA ARG A 3 5.43 -2.95 -0.97
C ARG A 3 6.48 -3.47 -1.97
N ILE A 4 6.03 -4.30 -2.92
CA ILE A 4 6.88 -4.67 -4.05
C ILE A 4 7.17 -3.41 -4.87
N PRO A 5 8.46 -3.08 -5.11
CA PRO A 5 8.82 -1.88 -5.85
C PRO A 5 8.26 -1.88 -7.27
N TYR A 6 7.82 -0.70 -7.74
CA TYR A 6 7.39 -0.51 -9.12
C TYR A 6 8.52 -0.75 -10.15
N ASN A 7 9.76 -0.38 -9.80
CA ASN A 7 10.91 -0.58 -10.65
C ASN A 7 11.28 -2.06 -10.71
N VAL A 8 11.38 -2.63 -11.92
CA VAL A 8 11.60 -4.06 -12.16
C VAL A 8 12.87 -4.58 -11.48
N ASP A 9 13.99 -3.87 -11.60
CA ASP A 9 15.27 -4.32 -11.04
C ASP A 9 15.23 -4.35 -9.51
N ARG A 10 14.58 -3.35 -8.89
CA ARG A 10 14.37 -3.31 -7.44
C ARG A 10 13.41 -4.40 -6.96
N ALA A 11 12.36 -4.68 -7.73
CA ALA A 11 11.42 -5.75 -7.42
C ALA A 11 12.10 -7.13 -7.48
N ILE A 12 12.88 -7.39 -8.51
CA ILE A 12 13.68 -8.60 -8.64
C ILE A 12 14.68 -8.72 -7.47
N SER A 13 15.38 -7.61 -7.15
CA SER A 13 16.32 -7.61 -6.03
C SER A 13 15.66 -7.89 -4.69
N LEU A 14 14.42 -7.42 -4.49
CA LEU A 14 13.64 -7.73 -3.29
C LEU A 14 13.21 -9.19 -3.24
N LEU A 15 12.77 -9.75 -4.37
CA LEU A 15 12.12 -11.07 -4.42
C LEU A 15 13.08 -12.24 -4.63
N LYS A 16 14.32 -11.98 -5.07
CA LYS A 16 15.29 -13.03 -5.48
C LYS A 16 15.61 -14.07 -4.40
N ASP A 17 15.53 -13.68 -3.13
CA ASP A 17 15.92 -14.52 -1.99
C ASP A 17 14.73 -15.28 -1.37
N PHE A 18 13.53 -15.12 -1.92
CA PHE A 18 12.35 -15.84 -1.46
C PHE A 18 12.12 -17.11 -2.27
N TYR A 19 12.30 -18.26 -1.63
CA TYR A 19 12.04 -19.58 -2.23
C TYR A 19 10.58 -20.03 -2.10
N THR A 20 9.83 -19.43 -1.17
CA THR A 20 8.41 -19.68 -1.00
C THR A 20 7.69 -18.35 -0.80
N ILE A 21 6.63 -18.14 -1.56
CA ILE A 21 5.75 -16.97 -1.45
C ILE A 21 4.33 -17.46 -1.23
N ILE A 22 3.70 -16.96 -0.17
CA ILE A 22 2.30 -17.26 0.16
C ILE A 22 1.44 -16.12 -0.38
N LEU A 23 0.45 -16.46 -1.20
CA LEU A 23 -0.47 -15.51 -1.81
C LEU A 23 -1.79 -15.53 -1.02
N ILE A 24 -2.19 -14.38 -0.49
CA ILE A 24 -3.40 -14.19 0.29
C ILE A 24 -4.21 -13.08 -0.40
N GLY A 25 -5.28 -13.44 -1.10
CA GLY A 25 -6.06 -12.51 -1.90
C GLY A 25 -5.26 -11.77 -2.97
N ALA A 26 -4.15 -12.35 -3.43
CA ALA A 26 -3.21 -11.73 -4.35
C ALA A 26 -2.84 -12.67 -5.49
N ARG A 27 -2.43 -12.09 -6.62
CA ARG A 27 -1.83 -12.81 -7.75
C ARG A 27 -0.31 -12.83 -7.63
N GLU A 28 0.31 -13.72 -8.39
CA GLU A 28 1.76 -13.75 -8.51
C GLU A 28 2.31 -12.39 -8.97
N PRO A 29 3.42 -11.93 -8.38
CA PRO A 29 4.02 -10.64 -8.73
C PRO A 29 4.62 -10.68 -10.13
N VAL A 30 4.17 -9.76 -10.98
CA VAL A 30 4.67 -9.56 -12.34
C VAL A 30 5.12 -8.12 -12.53
N ALA A 31 5.93 -7.86 -13.56
CA ALA A 31 6.29 -6.51 -13.95
C ALA A 31 5.04 -5.71 -14.33
N PHE A 32 4.99 -4.46 -13.89
CA PHE A 32 3.82 -3.60 -14.09
C PHE A 32 3.52 -3.35 -15.57
N PHE A 33 4.57 -3.17 -16.35
CA PHE A 33 4.50 -3.07 -17.83
C PHE A 33 5.52 -3.99 -18.47
N ALA A 34 5.30 -4.30 -19.75
CA ALA A 34 6.27 -4.98 -20.59
C ALA A 34 7.40 -4.02 -21.00
N TYR A 35 8.46 -3.99 -20.22
CA TYR A 35 9.63 -3.17 -20.50
C TYR A 35 10.60 -3.88 -21.45
N PRO A 36 11.16 -3.17 -22.45
CA PRO A 36 12.21 -3.73 -23.29
C PRO A 36 13.38 -4.28 -22.48
N ASN A 37 13.82 -5.48 -22.79
CA ASN A 37 14.96 -6.16 -22.15
C ASN A 37 14.81 -6.37 -20.62
N LYS A 38 13.58 -6.38 -20.08
CA LYS A 38 13.30 -6.73 -18.69
C LYS A 38 12.36 -7.94 -18.63
N PRO A 39 12.54 -8.82 -17.62
CA PRO A 39 11.63 -9.94 -17.44
C PRO A 39 10.26 -9.48 -16.94
N SER A 40 9.22 -10.19 -17.33
CA SER A 40 7.87 -9.99 -16.79
C SER A 40 7.69 -10.70 -15.45
N ILE A 41 8.35 -11.82 -15.22
CA ILE A 41 8.33 -12.57 -13.98
C ILE A 41 9.42 -12.00 -13.07
N LEU A 42 9.03 -11.61 -11.85
CA LEU A 42 9.89 -10.89 -10.91
C LEU A 42 10.55 -11.80 -9.87
N THR A 43 10.11 -13.06 -9.79
CA THR A 43 10.61 -14.04 -8.84
C THR A 43 11.64 -14.99 -9.48
N ASN A 44 12.38 -15.69 -8.63
CA ASN A 44 13.26 -16.75 -9.09
C ASN A 44 12.43 -17.87 -9.72
N THR A 45 12.98 -18.56 -10.76
CA THR A 45 12.33 -19.69 -11.42
C THR A 45 12.01 -20.86 -10.49
N ASN A 46 12.73 -20.98 -9.38
CA ASN A 46 12.54 -22.01 -8.35
C ASN A 46 11.62 -21.57 -7.20
N THR A 47 11.05 -20.37 -7.26
CA THR A 47 10.14 -19.89 -6.22
C THR A 47 8.85 -20.70 -6.25
N LYS A 48 8.49 -21.28 -5.10
CA LYS A 48 7.22 -22.00 -4.90
C LYS A 48 6.15 -21.02 -4.46
N PHE A 49 5.01 -21.01 -5.15
CA PHE A 49 3.82 -20.27 -4.73
C PHE A 49 2.87 -21.18 -3.96
N ILE A 50 2.35 -20.65 -2.85
CA ILE A 50 1.27 -21.27 -2.08
C ILE A 50 0.09 -20.30 -2.15
N TYR A 51 -0.99 -20.73 -2.78
CA TYR A 51 -2.24 -19.98 -2.87
C TYR A 51 -3.05 -20.31 -1.62
N PHE A 52 -2.96 -19.46 -0.60
CA PHE A 52 -3.66 -19.67 0.67
C PHE A 52 -5.14 -19.30 0.55
N ALA A 53 -5.43 -18.17 -0.07
CA ALA A 53 -6.78 -17.72 -0.33
C ALA A 53 -6.82 -16.86 -1.61
N ASN A 54 -7.85 -17.03 -2.42
CA ASN A 54 -8.12 -16.20 -3.58
C ASN A 54 -8.89 -14.94 -3.17
N ILE A 55 -9.03 -13.99 -4.10
CA ILE A 55 -9.73 -12.71 -3.84
C ILE A 55 -11.23 -12.90 -3.51
N ASP A 56 -11.82 -13.99 -4.00
CA ASP A 56 -13.24 -14.33 -3.81
C ASP A 56 -13.50 -15.20 -2.57
N ASP A 57 -12.45 -15.63 -1.87
CA ASP A 57 -12.54 -16.42 -0.67
C ASP A 57 -12.77 -15.54 0.58
N ASN A 58 -13.32 -16.11 1.65
CA ASN A 58 -13.40 -15.45 2.94
C ASN A 58 -12.02 -15.45 3.62
N ILE A 59 -11.19 -14.46 3.24
CA ILE A 59 -9.80 -14.35 3.69
C ILE A 59 -9.72 -14.23 5.22
N THR A 60 -10.63 -13.48 5.84
CA THR A 60 -10.64 -13.26 7.29
C THR A 60 -10.83 -14.60 8.02
N GLU A 61 -11.84 -15.35 7.68
CA GLU A 61 -12.10 -16.69 8.25
C GLU A 61 -10.92 -17.65 8.00
N GLY A 62 -10.35 -17.60 6.79
CA GLY A 62 -9.17 -18.40 6.46
C GLY A 62 -7.98 -18.08 7.36
N LEU A 63 -7.72 -16.82 7.65
CA LEU A 63 -6.64 -16.39 8.55
C LEU A 63 -6.94 -16.75 10.01
N GLU A 64 -8.18 -16.62 10.48
CA GLU A 64 -8.60 -17.04 11.81
C GLU A 64 -8.38 -18.55 12.00
N ASN A 65 -8.84 -19.37 11.04
CA ASN A 65 -8.61 -20.82 11.04
C ASN A 65 -7.11 -21.17 11.02
N LEU A 66 -6.28 -20.40 10.30
CA LEU A 66 -4.84 -20.60 10.32
C LEU A 66 -4.25 -20.28 11.69
N CYS A 67 -4.67 -19.19 12.33
CA CYS A 67 -4.25 -18.86 13.70
C CYS A 67 -4.58 -19.98 14.68
N ASP A 68 -5.77 -20.54 14.61
CA ASP A 68 -6.19 -21.68 15.45
C ASP A 68 -5.34 -22.92 15.17
N TYR A 69 -5.11 -23.22 13.88
CA TYR A 69 -4.32 -24.39 13.46
C TYR A 69 -2.87 -24.33 13.96
N VAL A 70 -2.24 -23.15 13.94
CA VAL A 70 -0.87 -22.98 14.43
C VAL A 70 -0.81 -22.63 15.92
N SER A 71 -1.95 -22.61 16.62
CA SER A 71 -2.06 -22.20 18.02
C SER A 71 -1.40 -20.85 18.28
N ALA A 72 -1.71 -19.88 17.43
CA ALA A 72 -1.17 -18.53 17.52
C ALA A 72 -1.55 -17.88 18.86
N VAL A 73 -0.60 -17.15 19.47
CA VAL A 73 -0.86 -16.43 20.71
C VAL A 73 -1.58 -15.11 20.42
N GLU A 74 -2.54 -14.73 21.26
CA GLU A 74 -3.31 -13.48 21.11
C GLU A 74 -2.43 -12.21 21.21
N ASN A 75 -1.36 -12.29 21.98
CA ASN A 75 -0.43 -11.17 22.19
C ASN A 75 0.98 -11.57 21.78
N PRO A 76 1.35 -11.46 20.50
CA PRO A 76 2.70 -11.74 20.06
C PRO A 76 3.68 -10.75 20.69
N ASN A 77 4.69 -11.26 21.40
CA ASN A 77 5.67 -10.43 22.12
C ASN A 77 6.79 -9.87 21.22
N GLU A 78 6.89 -10.31 19.98
CA GLU A 78 8.02 -10.01 19.10
C GLU A 78 7.54 -9.53 17.73
N ASN A 79 8.34 -8.68 17.10
CA ASN A 79 8.14 -8.18 15.75
C ASN A 79 6.87 -7.31 15.52
N ILE A 80 6.35 -6.69 16.57
CA ILE A 80 5.29 -5.70 16.45
C ILE A 80 5.94 -4.37 16.06
N ALA A 81 5.48 -3.76 14.97
CA ALA A 81 5.91 -2.41 14.59
C ALA A 81 5.49 -1.42 15.69
N VAL A 82 6.45 -0.64 16.16
CA VAL A 82 6.16 0.43 17.12
C VAL A 82 5.53 1.59 16.36
N ASN A 83 4.32 1.97 16.75
CA ASN A 83 3.68 3.17 16.22
C ASN A 83 4.44 4.41 16.67
N SER A 84 5.06 5.10 15.72
CA SER A 84 5.72 6.37 15.95
C SER A 84 5.29 7.39 14.90
N LEU A 85 4.82 8.54 15.38
CA LEU A 85 4.55 9.65 14.48
C LEU A 85 5.88 10.28 14.03
N PRO A 86 6.00 10.66 12.75
CA PRO A 86 7.18 11.38 12.27
C PRO A 86 7.26 12.75 12.94
N SER A 87 8.49 13.19 13.23
CA SER A 87 8.72 14.57 13.69
C SER A 87 8.35 15.55 12.59
N ILE A 88 7.50 16.54 12.88
CA ILE A 88 7.10 17.56 11.91
C ILE A 88 8.32 18.39 11.53
N GLN A 89 8.65 18.36 10.24
CA GLN A 89 9.72 19.17 9.66
C GLN A 89 9.20 20.59 9.42
N LYS A 90 9.96 21.56 9.90
CA LYS A 90 9.68 23.00 9.69
C LYS A 90 10.57 23.55 8.58
N GLY A 91 10.13 24.62 7.91
CA GLY A 91 10.88 25.29 6.87
C GLY A 91 10.19 25.22 5.52
N GLU A 92 10.97 25.04 4.45
CA GLU A 92 10.43 24.97 3.09
C GLU A 92 9.55 23.73 2.87
N LEU A 93 8.50 23.90 2.03
CA LEU A 93 7.68 22.79 1.60
C LEU A 93 8.46 21.90 0.64
N ASN A 94 8.62 20.66 1.04
CA ASN A 94 9.20 19.59 0.25
C ASN A 94 8.47 18.27 0.55
N PRO A 95 8.67 17.20 -0.24
CA PRO A 95 7.97 15.92 -0.03
C PRO A 95 8.05 15.40 1.41
N ASN A 96 9.20 15.52 2.06
CA ASN A 96 9.38 15.02 3.42
C ASN A 96 8.63 15.87 4.45
N SER A 97 8.66 17.22 4.31
CA SER A 97 7.91 18.09 5.23
C SER A 97 6.40 17.89 5.07
N ILE A 98 5.90 17.73 3.84
CA ILE A 98 4.49 17.43 3.57
C ILE A 98 4.11 16.05 4.14
N GLY A 99 4.91 15.01 3.87
CA GLY A 99 4.67 13.66 4.41
C GLY A 99 4.65 13.64 5.94
N SER A 100 5.59 14.36 6.59
CA SER A 100 5.64 14.43 8.04
C SER A 100 4.42 15.13 8.65
N ILE A 101 3.91 16.18 8.01
CA ILE A 101 2.68 16.84 8.41
C ILE A 101 1.48 15.91 8.21
N LEU A 102 1.38 15.30 7.01
CA LEU A 102 0.31 14.36 6.69
C LEU A 102 0.17 13.27 7.74
N GLY A 103 1.28 12.61 8.11
CA GLY A 103 1.29 11.57 9.14
C GLY A 103 0.73 12.03 10.49
N ASN A 104 0.90 13.31 10.83
CA ASN A 104 0.43 13.87 12.10
C ASN A 104 -1.03 14.37 12.05
N VAL A 105 -1.58 14.72 10.87
CA VAL A 105 -2.89 15.37 10.77
C VAL A 105 -4.01 14.46 10.26
N ILE A 106 -3.70 13.26 9.80
CA ILE A 106 -4.72 12.32 9.34
C ILE A 106 -5.74 12.06 10.46
N PRO A 107 -7.03 12.36 10.24
CA PRO A 107 -8.08 12.06 11.22
C PRO A 107 -8.28 10.56 11.39
N ASP A 108 -8.86 10.20 12.53
CA ASP A 108 -9.28 8.82 12.77
C ASP A 108 -10.29 8.37 11.71
N GLU A 109 -10.19 7.11 11.28
CA GLU A 109 -11.03 6.48 10.25
C GLU A 109 -11.06 7.23 8.90
N ALA A 110 -10.10 8.12 8.62
CA ALA A 110 -10.05 8.83 7.35
C ALA A 110 -9.84 7.86 6.17
N ILE A 111 -10.26 8.31 4.98
CA ILE A 111 -9.98 7.64 3.70
C ILE A 111 -9.01 8.52 2.91
N ILE A 112 -7.82 8.04 2.65
CA ILE A 112 -6.82 8.71 1.82
C ILE A 112 -6.89 8.11 0.43
N VAL A 113 -7.05 8.94 -0.59
CA VAL A 113 -7.00 8.53 -1.99
C VAL A 113 -5.77 9.16 -2.62
N ASP A 114 -4.80 8.32 -3.01
CA ASP A 114 -3.45 8.77 -3.35
C ASP A 114 -3.14 8.58 -4.83
N GLU A 115 -2.98 9.69 -5.51
CA GLU A 115 -2.43 9.84 -6.86
C GLU A 115 -1.34 10.92 -6.91
N SER A 116 -0.65 11.15 -5.82
CA SER A 116 0.42 12.16 -5.72
C SER A 116 1.71 11.80 -6.47
N ILE A 117 1.73 10.69 -7.13
CA ILE A 117 2.69 10.04 -8.03
C ILE A 117 4.17 10.40 -7.80
N SER A 118 4.62 11.60 -8.19
CA SER A 118 6.03 11.99 -8.08
C SER A 118 6.36 12.63 -6.74
N THR A 119 5.59 13.61 -6.30
CA THR A 119 5.83 14.35 -5.04
C THR A 119 5.50 13.49 -3.83
N GLY A 120 4.42 12.73 -3.89
CA GLY A 120 3.91 11.95 -2.76
C GLY A 120 4.35 10.50 -2.72
N ARG A 121 5.25 10.07 -3.57
CA ARG A 121 5.71 8.67 -3.64
C ARG A 121 6.10 8.09 -2.29
N GLU A 122 6.66 8.90 -1.42
CA GLU A 122 7.13 8.51 -0.10
C GLU A 122 6.15 8.91 1.04
N PHE A 123 4.94 9.40 0.74
CA PHE A 123 4.01 9.83 1.79
C PHE A 123 3.50 8.67 2.65
N PHE A 124 3.22 7.52 2.04
CA PHE A 124 2.68 6.37 2.75
C PHE A 124 3.52 5.95 3.98
N PRO A 125 4.86 5.83 3.92
CA PRO A 125 5.67 5.50 5.09
C PRO A 125 5.54 6.48 6.26
N PHE A 126 5.30 7.77 5.98
CA PHE A 126 5.09 8.76 7.03
C PHE A 126 3.79 8.56 7.82
N THR A 127 2.86 7.75 7.30
CA THR A 127 1.55 7.51 7.93
C THR A 127 1.49 6.26 8.77
N GLU A 128 2.57 5.50 8.90
CA GLU A 128 2.61 4.23 9.65
C GLU A 128 2.21 4.39 11.13
N GLY A 129 2.52 5.55 11.73
CA GLY A 129 2.15 5.88 13.10
C GLY A 129 0.85 6.69 13.24
N SER A 130 0.18 7.02 12.14
CA SER A 130 -1.05 7.80 12.14
C SER A 130 -2.21 7.02 12.76
N LYS A 131 -3.30 7.74 13.07
CA LYS A 131 -4.54 7.11 13.49
C LYS A 131 -5.04 6.11 12.42
N PRO A 132 -5.83 5.09 12.79
CA PRO A 132 -6.41 4.14 11.83
C PRO A 132 -7.05 4.85 10.65
N HIS A 133 -6.71 4.44 9.45
CA HIS A 133 -7.20 5.04 8.21
C HIS A 133 -7.14 4.05 7.05
N THR A 134 -7.92 4.29 6.02
CA THR A 134 -7.89 3.53 4.77
C THR A 134 -7.04 4.28 3.75
N TRP A 135 -6.15 3.57 3.06
CA TRP A 135 -5.32 4.13 2.00
C TRP A 135 -5.64 3.47 0.66
N LEU A 136 -6.20 4.25 -0.26
CA LEU A 136 -6.50 3.83 -1.62
C LEU A 136 -5.40 4.37 -2.56
N SER A 137 -4.70 3.47 -3.21
CA SER A 137 -3.66 3.84 -4.18
C SER A 137 -4.19 3.67 -5.60
N ASN A 138 -3.64 4.43 -6.53
CA ASN A 138 -3.91 4.28 -7.95
C ASN A 138 -3.60 2.84 -8.40
N CYS A 139 -4.58 2.16 -8.94
CA CYS A 139 -4.48 0.83 -9.49
C CYS A 139 -4.30 0.89 -11.01
N GLY A 140 -3.36 0.09 -11.54
CA GLY A 140 -3.17 -0.05 -12.98
C GLY A 140 -2.58 1.19 -13.68
N GLY A 141 -2.10 2.21 -12.94
CA GLY A 141 -1.54 3.43 -13.53
C GLY A 141 -2.58 4.33 -14.20
N SER A 142 -3.85 4.24 -13.79
CA SER A 142 -4.95 5.07 -14.28
C SER A 142 -4.81 6.51 -13.80
N ILE A 143 -4.27 7.38 -14.65
CA ILE A 143 -4.13 8.83 -14.33
C ILE A 143 -5.50 9.51 -14.33
N GLY A 144 -5.74 10.37 -13.33
CA GLY A 144 -7.05 10.99 -13.08
C GLY A 144 -7.96 10.18 -12.14
N PHE A 145 -7.40 9.20 -11.43
CA PHE A 145 -8.13 8.31 -10.54
C PHE A 145 -8.58 8.99 -9.24
N ALA A 146 -7.72 9.82 -8.62
CA ALA A 146 -7.94 10.17 -7.22
C ALA A 146 -9.17 11.06 -6.99
N LEU A 147 -9.44 12.04 -7.82
CA LEU A 147 -10.57 12.96 -7.62
C LEU A 147 -11.92 12.24 -7.72
N PRO A 148 -12.22 11.46 -8.79
CA PRO A 148 -13.49 10.72 -8.86
C PRO A 148 -13.58 9.63 -7.79
N ALA A 149 -12.48 8.95 -7.46
CA ALA A 149 -12.48 7.94 -6.41
C ALA A 149 -12.73 8.55 -5.02
N ALA A 150 -12.14 9.71 -4.71
CA ALA A 150 -12.38 10.45 -3.48
C ALA A 150 -13.83 10.94 -3.39
N THR A 151 -14.40 11.41 -4.51
CA THR A 151 -15.81 11.79 -4.59
C THR A 151 -16.72 10.59 -4.29
N GLY A 152 -16.45 9.44 -4.93
CA GLY A 152 -17.19 8.21 -4.68
C GLY A 152 -17.09 7.74 -3.23
N ALA A 153 -15.87 7.77 -2.65
CA ALA A 153 -15.64 7.43 -1.26
C ALA A 153 -16.38 8.34 -0.29
N SER A 154 -16.42 9.65 -0.58
CA SER A 154 -17.16 10.62 0.24
C SER A 154 -18.67 10.40 0.22
N LEU A 155 -19.21 10.00 -0.94
CA LEU A 155 -20.64 9.66 -1.05
C LEU A 155 -20.97 8.32 -0.37
N ALA A 156 -20.08 7.34 -0.47
CA ALA A 156 -20.28 6.02 0.13
C ALA A 156 -20.09 6.01 1.65
N CYS A 157 -19.22 6.88 2.17
CA CYS A 157 -18.87 6.96 3.58
C CYS A 157 -18.99 8.40 4.10
N PRO A 158 -20.20 8.95 4.22
CA PRO A 158 -20.42 10.36 4.56
C PRO A 158 -19.89 10.76 5.96
N ASP A 159 -19.77 9.80 6.86
CA ASP A 159 -19.29 10.01 8.23
C ASP A 159 -17.76 9.98 8.34
N ARG A 160 -17.06 9.65 7.25
CA ARG A 160 -15.60 9.54 7.21
C ARG A 160 -14.99 10.74 6.45
N LYS A 161 -13.89 11.27 6.98
CA LYS A 161 -13.14 12.32 6.26
C LYS A 161 -12.40 11.70 5.08
N VAL A 162 -12.63 12.21 3.87
CA VAL A 162 -11.90 11.81 2.67
C VAL A 162 -10.86 12.87 2.32
N ILE A 163 -9.65 12.45 2.03
CA ILE A 163 -8.51 13.30 1.64
C ILE A 163 -7.95 12.77 0.33
N ALA A 164 -8.00 13.57 -0.73
CA ALA A 164 -7.33 13.26 -1.99
C ALA A 164 -5.93 13.87 -1.99
N LEU A 165 -4.93 13.05 -2.30
CA LEU A 165 -3.56 13.48 -2.57
C LEU A 165 -3.37 13.41 -4.09
N GLU A 166 -3.38 14.57 -4.73
CA GLU A 166 -3.45 14.66 -6.19
C GLU A 166 -2.28 15.44 -6.76
N GLY A 167 -1.77 15.00 -7.90
CA GLY A 167 -0.84 15.78 -8.71
C GLY A 167 -1.61 16.74 -9.60
N ASP A 168 -1.11 17.96 -9.76
CA ASP A 168 -1.75 19.00 -10.59
C ASP A 168 -2.01 18.53 -12.04
N GLY A 169 -1.06 17.80 -12.63
CA GLY A 169 -1.21 17.22 -13.96
C GLY A 169 -2.25 16.10 -14.00
N SER A 170 -2.27 15.21 -13.01
CA SER A 170 -3.22 14.10 -12.95
C SER A 170 -4.67 14.58 -12.78
N GLY A 171 -4.88 15.58 -11.92
CA GLY A 171 -6.18 16.16 -11.66
C GLY A 171 -6.82 16.85 -12.87
N MET A 172 -6.07 17.08 -13.95
CA MET A 172 -6.58 17.64 -15.19
C MET A 172 -7.15 16.60 -16.17
N TYR A 173 -7.09 15.31 -15.84
CA TYR A 173 -7.61 14.24 -16.71
C TYR A 173 -9.08 13.91 -16.45
N THR A 174 -9.67 14.42 -15.38
CA THR A 174 -11.08 14.16 -15.00
C THR A 174 -11.79 15.42 -14.53
#